data_08dacd07ad1f52b91d4796d6d367b43a
#
_entry.id   08dacd07ad1f52b91d4796d6d367b43a
#
_cell.length_a   1.000
_cell.length_b   1.000
_cell.length_c   1.000
_cell.angle_alpha   90.00
_cell.angle_beta   90.00
_cell.angle_gamma   90.00
#
_symmetry.space_group_name_H-M   'P 1'
#
loop_
_entity.id
_entity.type
_entity.pdbx_description
1 polymer ?
#
loop_
_entity_poly.entity_id
_entity_poly.type
_entity_poly.pdbx_seq_one_letter_code
_entity_poly.pdbx_strand_id
1 'polypeptide(L)'
;MQGCVVVRKAFADAHPNEVKAFLGEYQASIEYLTAEPEQAGQMIQDAGIFAKAAVAAKAIPNCNVCFVSGADMQAPLTEFLTALSTIAPQSIGGEVPADDFYCILK
;
A
#
# COMPACT_ATOMS: atom_id res chain seq x y z
N MET A 1 8.54 -5.07 -2.87
CA MET A 1 7.47 -4.19 -2.34
C MET A 1 7.87 -2.75 -2.59
N GLN A 2 6.97 -1.91 -3.10
CA GLN A 2 7.30 -0.50 -3.44
C GLN A 2 6.64 0.50 -2.48
N GLY A 3 5.59 0.11 -1.81
CA GLY A 3 4.89 0.96 -0.85
C GLY A 3 3.92 0.18 0.01
N CYS A 4 3.58 0.76 1.14
CA CYS A 4 2.56 0.25 2.04
C CYS A 4 1.81 1.42 2.69
N VAL A 5 0.62 1.14 3.18
CA VAL A 5 -0.12 2.06 4.04
C VAL A 5 0.27 1.80 5.48
N VAL A 6 0.50 2.86 6.22
CA VAL A 6 0.76 2.79 7.66
C VAL A 6 -0.31 3.54 8.44
N VAL A 7 -0.65 3.04 9.61
CA VAL A 7 -1.60 3.66 10.53
C VAL A 7 -1.01 3.69 11.94
N ARG A 8 -1.30 4.74 12.69
CA ARG A 8 -0.89 4.78 14.11
C ARG A 8 -1.71 3.75 14.90
N LYS A 9 -1.03 2.94 15.70
CA LYS A 9 -1.67 1.89 16.50
C LYS A 9 -2.84 2.43 17.34
N ALA A 10 -2.66 3.52 18.05
CA ALA A 10 -3.71 4.13 18.87
C ALA A 10 -4.94 4.54 18.05
N PHE A 11 -4.77 4.95 16.78
CA PHE A 11 -5.89 5.26 15.90
C PHE A 11 -6.59 3.98 15.45
N ALA A 12 -5.84 2.97 15.03
CA ALA A 12 -6.42 1.69 14.59
C ALA A 12 -7.20 1.00 15.71
N ASP A 13 -6.70 1.04 16.94
CA ASP A 13 -7.35 0.45 18.11
C ASP A 13 -8.65 1.20 18.48
N ALA A 14 -8.67 2.55 18.36
CA ALA A 14 -9.83 3.37 18.69
C ALA A 14 -10.87 3.42 17.56
N HIS A 15 -10.46 3.23 16.31
CA HIS A 15 -11.27 3.45 15.11
C HIS A 15 -11.16 2.29 14.09
N PRO A 16 -11.43 1.04 14.51
CA PRO A 16 -11.27 -0.11 13.62
C PRO A 16 -12.21 -0.09 12.40
N ASN A 17 -13.40 0.49 12.56
CA ASN A 17 -14.38 0.59 11.47
C ASN A 17 -13.93 1.58 10.39
N GLU A 18 -13.33 2.69 10.80
CA GLU A 18 -12.77 3.70 9.89
C GLU A 18 -11.59 3.13 9.11
N VAL A 19 -10.71 2.37 9.77
CA VAL A 19 -9.60 1.68 9.10
C VAL A 19 -10.14 0.66 8.09
N LYS A 20 -11.17 -0.10 8.47
CA LYS A 20 -11.82 -1.07 7.56
C LYS A 20 -12.47 -0.39 6.35
N ALA A 21 -13.18 0.73 6.58
CA ALA A 21 -13.78 1.51 5.50
C ALA A 21 -12.71 2.04 4.55
N PHE A 22 -11.64 2.63 5.07
CA PHE A 22 -10.51 3.10 4.29
C PHE A 22 -9.89 1.97 3.44
N LEU A 23 -9.66 0.79 4.00
CA LEU A 23 -9.11 -0.34 3.26
C LEU A 23 -10.02 -0.80 2.13
N GLY A 24 -11.34 -0.76 2.32
CA GLY A 24 -12.32 -1.07 1.27
C GLY A 24 -12.27 -0.09 0.11
N GLU A 25 -12.23 1.22 0.40
CA GLU A 25 -12.09 2.27 -0.62
C GLU A 25 -10.73 2.19 -1.32
N TYR A 26 -9.68 1.90 -0.59
CA TYR A 26 -8.33 1.74 -1.14
C TYR A 26 -8.24 0.54 -2.09
N GLN A 27 -8.83 -0.59 -1.72
CA GLN A 27 -8.95 -1.75 -2.59
C GLN A 27 -9.72 -1.43 -3.87
N ALA A 28 -10.90 -0.81 -3.74
CA ALA A 28 -11.71 -0.40 -4.89
C ALA A 28 -10.96 0.56 -5.83
N SER A 29 -10.17 1.48 -5.27
CA SER A 29 -9.31 2.38 -6.04
C SER A 29 -8.24 1.62 -6.85
N ILE A 30 -7.61 0.60 -6.26
CA ILE A 30 -6.62 -0.23 -6.95
C ILE A 30 -7.28 -1.07 -8.05
N GLU A 31 -8.45 -1.64 -7.79
CA GLU A 31 -9.21 -2.39 -8.78
C GLU A 31 -9.62 -1.50 -9.97
N TYR A 32 -10.10 -0.28 -9.69
CA TYR A 32 -10.41 0.71 -10.73
C TYR A 32 -9.18 1.10 -11.56
N LEU A 33 -8.06 1.37 -10.89
CA LEU A 33 -6.80 1.73 -11.55
C LEU A 33 -6.36 0.67 -12.58
N THR A 34 -6.56 -0.60 -12.27
CA THR A 34 -6.16 -1.71 -13.14
C THR A 34 -7.20 -2.02 -14.23
N ALA A 35 -8.48 -1.82 -13.94
CA ALA A 35 -9.56 -2.05 -14.89
C ALA A 35 -9.69 -0.95 -15.94
N GLU A 36 -9.48 0.32 -15.53
CA GLU A 36 -9.72 1.52 -16.31
C GLU A 36 -8.46 2.44 -16.37
N PRO A 37 -7.34 1.95 -16.91
CA PRO A 37 -6.06 2.67 -16.83
C PRO A 37 -6.07 4.02 -17.55
N GLU A 38 -6.86 4.19 -18.62
CA GLU A 38 -6.96 5.46 -19.34
C GLU A 38 -7.69 6.52 -18.50
N GLN A 39 -8.82 6.17 -17.90
CA GLN A 39 -9.57 7.06 -17.02
C GLN A 39 -8.76 7.37 -15.74
N ALA A 40 -8.11 6.35 -15.18
CA ALA A 40 -7.21 6.54 -14.04
C ALA A 40 -6.04 7.47 -14.39
N GLY A 41 -5.46 7.34 -15.57
CA GLY A 41 -4.41 8.25 -16.07
C GLY A 41 -4.89 9.70 -16.16
N GLN A 42 -6.12 9.93 -16.59
CA GLN A 42 -6.72 11.27 -16.62
C GLN A 42 -6.93 11.83 -15.22
N MET A 43 -7.48 11.01 -14.28
CA MET A 43 -7.65 11.41 -12.88
C MET A 43 -6.31 11.76 -12.21
N ILE A 44 -5.26 11.01 -12.50
CA ILE A 44 -3.90 11.27 -12.00
C ILE A 44 -3.39 12.63 -12.50
N GLN A 45 -3.64 12.97 -13.77
CA GLN A 45 -3.27 14.26 -14.33
C GLN A 45 -4.11 15.39 -13.70
N ASP A 46 -5.41 15.22 -13.59
CA ASP A 46 -6.32 16.24 -13.04
C ASP A 46 -6.03 16.54 -11.56
N ALA A 47 -5.61 15.51 -10.82
CA ALA A 47 -5.15 15.64 -9.43
C ALA A 47 -3.74 16.25 -9.29
N GLY A 48 -3.05 16.55 -10.40
CA GLY A 48 -1.71 17.12 -10.39
C GLY A 48 -0.60 16.17 -9.92
N ILE A 49 -0.88 14.85 -9.86
CA ILE A 49 0.09 13.84 -9.44
C ILE A 49 1.13 13.59 -10.53
N PHE A 50 0.68 13.53 -11.78
CA PHE A 50 1.55 13.38 -12.94
C PHE A 50 1.00 14.15 -14.14
N ALA A 51 1.89 14.86 -14.86
CA ALA A 51 1.48 15.87 -15.85
C ALA A 51 0.90 15.31 -17.16
N LYS A 52 1.06 14.02 -17.46
CA LYS A 52 0.70 13.41 -18.74
C LYS A 52 -0.16 12.17 -18.56
N ALA A 53 -1.48 12.30 -18.71
CA ALA A 53 -2.46 11.22 -18.56
C ALA A 53 -2.11 9.96 -19.38
N ALA A 54 -1.77 10.13 -20.65
CA ALA A 54 -1.44 9.02 -21.54
C ALA A 54 -0.16 8.24 -21.11
N VAL A 55 0.80 8.92 -20.48
CA VAL A 55 2.00 8.26 -19.94
C VAL A 55 1.65 7.51 -18.65
N ALA A 56 0.87 8.11 -17.78
CA ALA A 56 0.37 7.46 -16.56
C ALA A 56 -0.42 6.20 -16.91
N ALA A 57 -1.37 6.29 -17.84
CA ALA A 57 -2.17 5.16 -18.30
C ALA A 57 -1.32 3.98 -18.84
N LYS A 58 -0.27 4.27 -19.59
CA LYS A 58 0.67 3.24 -20.10
C LYS A 58 1.57 2.66 -19.00
N ALA A 59 1.88 3.42 -17.96
CA ALA A 59 2.73 2.97 -16.86
C ALA A 59 1.97 2.06 -15.89
N ILE A 60 0.68 2.29 -15.66
CA ILE A 60 -0.15 1.56 -14.68
C ILE A 60 -0.01 0.03 -14.81
N PRO A 61 -0.17 -0.60 -15.98
CA PRO A 61 -0.04 -2.07 -16.10
C PRO A 61 1.35 -2.60 -15.74
N ASN A 62 2.38 -1.76 -15.84
CA ASN A 62 3.77 -2.13 -15.58
C ASN A 62 4.19 -1.84 -14.12
N CYS A 63 3.36 -1.15 -13.35
CA CYS A 63 3.64 -0.84 -11.94
C CYS A 63 3.35 -2.02 -11.01
N ASN A 64 2.65 -3.06 -11.48
CA ASN A 64 2.24 -4.22 -10.69
C ASN A 64 1.55 -3.82 -9.38
N VAL A 65 0.65 -2.84 -9.45
CA VAL A 65 -0.11 -2.38 -8.30
C VAL A 65 -1.06 -3.48 -7.86
N CYS A 66 -1.02 -3.84 -6.58
CA CYS A 66 -1.90 -4.85 -6.00
C CYS A 66 -2.30 -4.46 -4.59
N PHE A 67 -3.44 -4.99 -4.16
CA PHE A 67 -3.92 -4.84 -2.79
C PHE A 67 -3.66 -6.13 -2.02
N VAL A 68 -2.90 -6.02 -0.93
CA VAL A 68 -2.66 -7.14 0.00
C VAL A 68 -2.87 -6.62 1.41
N SER A 69 -3.71 -7.29 2.20
CA SER A 69 -4.04 -6.90 3.56
C SER A 69 -4.25 -8.10 4.48
N GLY A 70 -4.48 -7.85 5.76
CA GLY A 70 -4.74 -8.91 6.74
C GLY A 70 -3.55 -9.86 6.90
N ALA A 71 -3.83 -11.14 7.14
CA ALA A 71 -2.80 -12.15 7.36
C ALA A 71 -1.88 -12.36 6.15
N ASP A 72 -2.39 -12.20 4.93
CA ASP A 72 -1.63 -12.40 3.70
C ASP A 72 -0.52 -11.35 3.49
N MET A 73 -0.63 -10.20 4.16
CA MET A 73 0.37 -9.14 4.11
C MET A 73 1.60 -9.45 4.97
N GLN A 74 1.44 -10.19 6.07
CA GLN A 74 2.47 -10.32 7.10
C GLN A 74 3.74 -11.01 6.59
N ALA A 75 3.61 -12.17 5.95
CA ALA A 75 4.77 -12.94 5.50
C ALA A 75 5.61 -12.19 4.45
N PRO A 76 5.04 -11.67 3.32
CA PRO A 76 5.83 -10.93 2.34
C PRO A 76 6.46 -9.67 2.90
N LEU A 77 5.77 -8.97 3.83
CA LEU A 77 6.32 -7.77 4.45
C LEU A 77 7.46 -8.10 5.40
N THR A 78 7.34 -9.17 6.18
CA THR A 78 8.43 -9.66 7.05
C THR A 78 9.66 -10.08 6.25
N GLU A 79 9.49 -10.78 5.13
CA GLU A 79 10.60 -11.13 4.24
C GLU A 79 11.31 -9.90 3.69
N PHE A 80 10.55 -8.90 3.25
CA PHE A 80 11.10 -7.64 2.76
C PHE A 80 11.87 -6.89 3.85
N LEU A 81 11.31 -6.78 5.06
CA LEU A 81 11.96 -6.11 6.19
C LEU A 81 13.20 -6.88 6.65
N THR A 82 13.18 -8.21 6.58
CA THR A 82 14.35 -9.06 6.87
C THR A 82 15.47 -8.81 5.88
N ALA A 83 15.18 -8.71 4.59
CA ALA A 83 16.16 -8.35 3.57
C ALA A 83 16.74 -6.95 3.81
N LEU A 84 15.89 -5.97 4.14
CA LEU A 84 16.34 -4.62 4.50
C LEU A 84 17.19 -4.61 5.75
N SER A 85 16.89 -5.40 6.77
CA SER A 85 17.69 -5.49 8.01
C SER A 85 19.13 -5.93 7.74
N THR A 86 19.33 -6.75 6.71
CA THR A 86 20.65 -7.23 6.31
C THR A 86 21.47 -6.16 5.57
N ILE A 87 20.79 -5.34 4.77
CA ILE A 87 21.45 -4.35 3.88
C ILE A 87 21.56 -2.98 4.57
N ALA A 88 20.48 -2.54 5.23
CA ALA A 88 20.35 -1.22 5.82
C ALA A 88 19.50 -1.27 7.11
N PRO A 89 20.02 -1.84 8.21
CA PRO A 89 19.23 -2.06 9.44
C PRO A 89 18.64 -0.77 10.00
N GLN A 90 19.32 0.37 9.86
CA GLN A 90 18.82 1.66 10.33
C GLN A 90 17.56 2.14 9.61
N SER A 91 17.29 1.65 8.38
CA SER A 91 16.09 2.03 7.63
C SER A 91 14.80 1.44 8.22
N ILE A 92 14.91 0.43 9.08
CA ILE A 92 13.80 -0.25 9.75
C ILE A 92 13.82 -0.10 11.28
N GLY A 93 14.64 0.81 11.78
CA GLY A 93 14.79 1.01 13.24
C GLY A 93 15.74 0.05 13.94
N GLY A 94 16.53 -0.74 13.19
CA GLY A 94 17.57 -1.63 13.70
C GLY A 94 17.20 -3.10 13.75
N GLU A 95 15.92 -3.44 13.88
CA GLU A 95 15.43 -4.83 13.97
C GLU A 95 14.11 -5.04 13.22
N VAL A 96 13.85 -6.28 12.83
CA VAL A 96 12.57 -6.65 12.20
C VAL A 96 11.45 -6.55 13.24
N PRO A 97 10.33 -5.87 12.93
CA PRO A 97 9.23 -5.70 13.88
C PRO A 97 8.60 -7.02 14.32
N ALA A 98 8.06 -7.03 15.53
CA ALA A 98 7.27 -8.13 16.07
C ALA A 98 5.85 -8.19 15.45
N ASP A 99 5.11 -9.26 15.72
CA ASP A 99 3.79 -9.52 15.11
C ASP A 99 2.75 -8.40 15.38
N ASP A 100 2.85 -7.69 16.48
CA ASP A 100 1.93 -6.59 16.83
C ASP A 100 2.14 -5.30 16.01
N PHE A 101 3.17 -5.25 15.20
CA PHE A 101 3.39 -4.21 14.20
C PHE A 101 2.39 -4.28 13.06
N TYR A 102 1.93 -5.47 12.71
CA TYR A 102 1.04 -5.69 11.58
C TYR A 102 -0.43 -5.45 11.98
N CYS A 103 -1.07 -4.47 11.34
CA CYS A 103 -2.49 -4.19 11.55
C CYS A 103 -3.35 -5.24 10.86
N ILE A 104 -3.69 -6.32 11.58
CA ILE A 104 -4.59 -7.38 11.12
C ILE A 104 -5.95 -7.15 11.78
N LEU A 105 -6.89 -6.61 11.02
CA LEU A 105 -8.26 -6.41 11.47
C LEU A 105 -8.99 -7.76 11.58
N LYS A 106 -9.66 -7.94 12.68
CA LYS A 106 -10.51 -9.11 12.93
C LYS A 106 -11.90 -8.94 12.32
#